data_c319495565c370289ea49056554f2e63
#
_entry.id   c319495565c370289ea49056554f2e63
#
_cell.length_a   1.000
_cell.length_b   1.000
_cell.length_c   1.000
_cell.angle_alpha   90.00
_cell.angle_beta   90.00
_cell.angle_gamma   90.00
#
_symmetry.space_group_name_H-M   'P 1'
#
loop_
_entity.id
_entity.type
_entity.pdbx_description
1 polymer ?
#
loop_
_entity_poly.entity_id
_entity_poly.type
_entity_poly.pdbx_seq_one_letter_code
_entity_poly.pdbx_strand_id
1 'polypeptide(L)'
;MEKMNKEYPILNNWKFVFHEMYSFDHKYPWYIAVRSVAGFLAPFIAAVIPSVAISLVEKRADFLTFFGIMLVLVLGNMIMGIISTKYDFLIKKKNYKVLFQSVQKKVIRKIMTVDYQILESAEGKRLADGAKYSYSVEWNGWSRIMDMFT
;
A
#
# COMPACT_ATOMS: atom_id res chain seq x y z
N MET A 1 0.32 -35.98 -17.20
CA MET A 1 1.00 -34.67 -17.47
C MET A 1 -0.01 -33.61 -17.89
N GLU A 2 -1.08 -33.48 -17.16
CA GLU A 2 -2.13 -32.55 -17.55
C GLU A 2 -2.82 -32.08 -16.27
N LYS A 3 -2.54 -30.84 -15.83
CA LYS A 3 -3.30 -30.02 -14.87
C LYS A 3 -2.40 -29.05 -14.05
N MET A 4 -1.41 -28.44 -14.67
CA MET A 4 -0.66 -27.39 -13.97
C MET A 4 -0.70 -26.01 -14.66
N ASN A 5 -1.72 -25.79 -15.49
CA ASN A 5 -1.98 -24.43 -16.00
C ASN A 5 -3.28 -23.89 -15.39
N LYS A 6 -3.37 -23.92 -14.05
CA LYS A 6 -4.36 -23.08 -13.38
C LYS A 6 -3.83 -21.65 -13.44
N GLU A 7 -4.18 -20.93 -14.47
CA GLU A 7 -4.13 -19.49 -14.46
C GLU A 7 -4.94 -19.03 -13.26
N TYR A 8 -4.23 -18.60 -12.21
CA TYR A 8 -4.90 -17.98 -11.06
C TYR A 8 -5.34 -16.59 -11.53
N PRO A 9 -6.65 -16.34 -11.70
CA PRO A 9 -7.10 -15.04 -12.13
C PRO A 9 -6.63 -13.98 -11.13
N ILE A 10 -6.17 -12.86 -11.64
CA ILE A 10 -5.63 -11.73 -10.86
C ILE A 10 -6.56 -11.37 -9.71
N LEU A 11 -7.88 -11.42 -9.92
CA LEU A 11 -8.92 -11.17 -8.92
C LEU A 11 -8.84 -12.11 -7.70
N ASN A 12 -8.48 -13.38 -7.90
CA ASN A 12 -8.34 -14.33 -6.78
C ASN A 12 -7.10 -14.00 -5.92
N ASN A 13 -6.03 -13.55 -6.56
CA ASN A 13 -4.83 -13.12 -5.85
C ASN A 13 -5.12 -11.86 -5.01
N TRP A 14 -5.86 -10.90 -5.57
CA TRP A 14 -6.31 -9.72 -4.84
C TRP A 14 -7.18 -10.07 -3.64
N LYS A 15 -8.18 -10.94 -3.85
CA LYS A 15 -9.06 -11.41 -2.77
C LYS A 15 -8.27 -12.09 -1.65
N PHE A 16 -7.28 -12.91 -1.99
CA PHE A 16 -6.41 -13.56 -1.03
C PHE A 16 -5.61 -12.52 -0.21
N VAL A 17 -4.98 -11.55 -0.88
CA VAL A 17 -4.18 -10.51 -0.23
C VAL A 17 -5.03 -9.67 0.72
N PHE A 18 -6.21 -9.20 0.26
CA PHE A 18 -7.13 -8.45 1.11
C PHE A 18 -7.63 -9.28 2.30
N HIS A 19 -7.94 -10.55 2.09
CA HIS A 19 -8.38 -11.43 3.16
C HIS A 19 -7.30 -11.62 4.22
N GLU A 20 -6.05 -11.86 3.83
CA GLU A 20 -4.93 -11.99 4.77
C GLU A 20 -4.71 -10.70 5.56
N MET A 21 -4.78 -9.54 4.91
CA MET A 21 -4.60 -8.25 5.57
C MET A 21 -5.75 -7.91 6.53
N TYR A 22 -6.98 -8.16 6.11
CA TYR A 22 -8.16 -7.95 6.94
C TYR A 22 -8.18 -8.89 8.16
N SER A 23 -7.77 -10.14 7.97
CA SER A 23 -7.65 -11.11 9.07
C SER A 23 -6.60 -10.71 10.09
N PHE A 24 -5.54 -10.04 9.64
CA PHE A 24 -4.46 -9.57 10.52
C PHE A 24 -4.84 -8.28 11.26
N ASP A 25 -5.50 -7.33 10.57
CA ASP A 25 -5.94 -6.06 11.15
C ASP A 25 -7.20 -5.53 10.45
N HIS A 26 -8.33 -5.57 11.15
CA HIS A 26 -9.62 -5.09 10.66
C HIS A 26 -9.61 -3.58 10.33
N LYS A 27 -8.65 -2.80 10.88
CA LYS A 27 -8.51 -1.35 10.61
C LYS A 27 -7.72 -1.05 9.34
N TYR A 28 -7.15 -2.07 8.69
CA TYR A 28 -6.30 -1.88 7.53
C TYR A 28 -7.00 -1.14 6.35
N PRO A 29 -8.24 -1.50 5.96
CA PRO A 29 -8.95 -0.77 4.90
C PRO A 29 -9.15 0.72 5.23
N TRP A 30 -9.34 1.04 6.52
CA TRP A 30 -9.48 2.41 6.98
C TRP A 30 -8.18 3.21 6.79
N TYR A 31 -7.02 2.60 7.05
CA TYR A 31 -5.75 3.27 6.82
C TYR A 31 -5.52 3.60 5.35
N ILE A 32 -5.87 2.68 4.44
CA ILE A 32 -5.81 2.92 3.00
C ILE A 32 -6.75 4.07 2.62
N ALA A 33 -8.00 4.05 3.09
CA ALA A 33 -8.97 5.09 2.77
C ALA A 33 -8.51 6.49 3.23
N VAL A 34 -8.06 6.62 4.47
CA VAL A 34 -7.56 7.89 5.01
C VAL A 34 -6.32 8.38 4.24
N ARG A 35 -5.37 7.49 3.95
CA ARG A 35 -4.20 7.84 3.16
C ARG A 35 -4.57 8.31 1.77
N SER A 36 -5.46 7.59 1.07
CA SER A 36 -5.88 7.92 -0.29
C SER A 36 -6.60 9.28 -0.35
N VAL A 37 -7.50 9.56 0.61
CA VAL A 37 -8.18 10.84 0.70
C VAL A 37 -7.19 11.97 0.98
N ALA A 38 -6.31 11.80 1.96
CA ALA A 38 -5.32 12.81 2.30
C ALA A 38 -4.30 13.04 1.16
N GLY A 39 -3.86 11.95 0.51
CA GLY A 39 -2.95 11.99 -0.63
C GLY A 39 -3.55 12.66 -1.88
N PHE A 40 -4.88 12.56 -2.06
CA PHE A 40 -5.58 13.27 -3.11
C PHE A 40 -5.80 14.74 -2.77
N LEU A 41 -6.20 15.05 -1.54
CA LEU A 41 -6.52 16.42 -1.13
C LEU A 41 -5.30 17.33 -1.06
N ALA A 42 -4.13 16.81 -0.64
CA ALA A 42 -2.92 17.62 -0.53
C ALA A 42 -2.50 18.28 -1.87
N PRO A 43 -2.29 17.53 -2.98
CA PRO A 43 -1.94 18.15 -4.26
C PRO A 43 -3.07 19.01 -4.83
N PHE A 44 -4.34 18.68 -4.55
CA PHE A 44 -5.46 19.49 -4.97
C PHE A 44 -5.46 20.86 -4.28
N ILE A 45 -5.26 20.91 -2.96
CA ILE A 45 -5.12 22.18 -2.22
C ILE A 45 -3.91 22.95 -2.75
N ALA A 46 -2.78 22.30 -2.96
CA ALA A 46 -1.58 22.94 -3.50
C ALA A 46 -1.82 23.59 -4.87
N ALA A 47 -2.58 22.95 -5.75
CA ALA A 47 -2.95 23.48 -7.06
C ALA A 47 -3.89 24.70 -6.99
N VAL A 48 -4.72 24.77 -5.96
CA VAL A 48 -5.66 25.89 -5.78
C VAL A 48 -4.99 27.13 -5.20
N ILE A 49 -3.90 26.99 -4.43
CA ILE A 49 -3.21 28.11 -3.77
C ILE A 49 -2.85 29.26 -4.75
N PRO A 50 -2.21 29.05 -5.91
CA PRO A 50 -1.87 30.11 -6.83
C PRO A 50 -3.11 30.83 -7.39
N SER A 51 -4.16 30.08 -7.72
CA SER A 51 -5.40 30.63 -8.25
C SER A 51 -6.10 31.54 -7.25
N VAL A 52 -6.16 31.13 -5.97
CA VAL A 52 -6.73 31.94 -4.89
C VAL A 52 -5.87 33.18 -4.64
N ALA A 53 -4.54 33.06 -4.67
CA ALA A 53 -3.66 34.20 -4.48
C ALA A 53 -3.87 35.25 -5.55
N ILE A 54 -3.95 34.88 -6.84
CA ILE A 54 -4.22 35.78 -7.95
C ILE A 54 -5.58 36.46 -7.77
N SER A 55 -6.61 35.68 -7.49
CA SER A 55 -7.98 36.24 -7.28
C SER A 55 -8.07 37.23 -6.13
N LEU A 56 -7.33 37.01 -5.05
CA LEU A 56 -7.29 37.94 -3.91
C LEU A 56 -6.57 39.26 -4.26
N VAL A 57 -5.49 39.18 -5.07
CA VAL A 57 -4.77 40.36 -5.56
C VAL A 57 -5.66 41.18 -6.51
N GLU A 58 -6.32 40.51 -7.47
CA GLU A 58 -7.26 41.17 -8.39
C GLU A 58 -8.40 41.91 -7.67
N LYS A 59 -8.92 41.29 -6.61
CA LYS A 59 -9.97 41.87 -5.76
C LYS A 59 -9.48 42.96 -4.80
N ARG A 60 -8.17 43.29 -4.84
CA ARG A 60 -7.54 44.22 -3.91
C ARG A 60 -7.86 43.92 -2.44
N ALA A 61 -7.83 42.62 -2.09
CA ALA A 61 -8.07 42.21 -0.72
C ALA A 61 -7.08 42.88 0.25
N ASP A 62 -7.56 43.24 1.44
CA ASP A 62 -6.70 43.75 2.49
C ASP A 62 -5.61 42.76 2.87
N PHE A 63 -4.43 43.28 3.24
CA PHE A 63 -3.25 42.46 3.58
C PHE A 63 -3.57 41.39 4.63
N LEU A 64 -4.33 41.71 5.66
CA LEU A 64 -4.68 40.78 6.73
C LEU A 64 -5.56 39.64 6.21
N THR A 65 -6.51 39.95 5.34
CA THR A 65 -7.40 38.98 4.70
C THR A 65 -6.62 38.06 3.75
N PHE A 66 -5.74 38.63 2.92
CA PHE A 66 -4.87 37.88 2.04
C PHE A 66 -4.00 36.88 2.83
N PHE A 67 -3.28 37.40 3.83
CA PHE A 67 -2.40 36.59 4.64
C PHE A 67 -3.14 35.51 5.42
N GLY A 68 -4.30 35.81 5.98
CA GLY A 68 -5.13 34.85 6.72
C GLY A 68 -5.59 33.68 5.83
N ILE A 69 -6.11 33.96 4.63
CA ILE A 69 -6.56 32.92 3.70
C ILE A 69 -5.38 32.06 3.23
N MET A 70 -4.27 32.68 2.87
CA MET A 70 -3.07 31.95 2.43
C MET A 70 -2.51 31.06 3.55
N LEU A 71 -2.49 31.55 4.77
CA LEU A 71 -2.05 30.79 5.95
C LEU A 71 -2.91 29.54 6.15
N VAL A 72 -4.25 29.70 6.09
CA VAL A 72 -5.19 28.57 6.26
C VAL A 72 -4.98 27.52 5.16
N LEU A 73 -4.82 27.92 3.91
CA LEU A 73 -4.57 26.99 2.80
C LEU A 73 -3.25 26.23 2.95
N VAL A 74 -2.17 26.95 3.30
CA VAL A 74 -0.84 26.34 3.50
C VAL A 74 -0.85 25.38 4.69
N LEU A 75 -1.42 25.78 5.82
CA LEU A 75 -1.56 24.91 6.99
C LEU A 75 -2.44 23.69 6.70
N GLY A 76 -3.55 23.88 5.98
CA GLY A 76 -4.41 22.78 5.54
C GLY A 76 -3.66 21.77 4.68
N ASN A 77 -2.90 22.26 3.69
CA ASN A 77 -2.07 21.41 2.84
C ASN A 77 -0.99 20.65 3.65
N MET A 78 -0.33 21.33 4.58
CA MET A 78 0.68 20.74 5.45
C MET A 78 0.07 19.63 6.33
N ILE A 79 -1.10 19.85 6.92
CA ILE A 79 -1.80 18.85 7.74
C ILE A 79 -2.15 17.62 6.90
N MET A 80 -2.69 17.80 5.68
CA MET A 80 -3.00 16.68 4.78
C MET A 80 -1.75 15.89 4.40
N GLY A 81 -0.62 16.57 4.13
CA GLY A 81 0.67 15.93 3.86
C GLY A 81 1.16 15.09 5.04
N ILE A 82 1.07 15.62 6.26
CA ILE A 82 1.47 14.90 7.49
C ILE A 82 0.59 13.66 7.69
N ILE A 83 -0.72 13.79 7.51
CA ILE A 83 -1.67 12.67 7.63
C ILE A 83 -1.31 11.60 6.60
N SER A 84 -1.16 11.96 5.32
CA SER A 84 -0.82 11.03 4.24
C SER A 84 0.47 10.26 4.57
N THR A 85 1.55 10.95 4.94
CA THR A 85 2.84 10.34 5.27
C THR A 85 2.76 9.41 6.49
N LYS A 86 2.01 9.81 7.53
CA LYS A 86 1.83 9.00 8.73
C LYS A 86 1.10 7.68 8.41
N TYR A 87 0.03 7.75 7.62
CA TYR A 87 -0.72 6.55 7.26
C TYR A 87 0.03 5.67 6.27
N ASP A 88 0.82 6.24 5.36
CA ASP A 88 1.73 5.52 4.48
C ASP A 88 2.74 4.69 5.31
N PHE A 89 3.37 5.28 6.30
CA PHE A 89 4.28 4.58 7.20
C PHE A 89 3.59 3.45 7.98
N LEU A 90 2.36 3.68 8.47
CA LEU A 90 1.58 2.64 9.17
C LEU A 90 1.23 1.48 8.25
N ILE A 91 0.83 1.75 7.01
CA ILE A 91 0.52 0.74 6.00
C ILE A 91 1.76 -0.10 5.71
N LYS A 92 2.90 0.53 5.40
CA LYS A 92 4.18 -0.16 5.15
C LYS A 92 4.61 -1.04 6.33
N LYS A 93 4.56 -0.51 7.55
CA LYS A 93 4.88 -1.28 8.76
C LYS A 93 3.99 -2.50 8.95
N LYS A 94 2.69 -2.38 8.65
CA LYS A 94 1.75 -3.51 8.76
C LYS A 94 1.94 -4.52 7.64
N ASN A 95 2.22 -4.07 6.42
CA ASN A 95 2.55 -4.94 5.29
C ASN A 95 3.73 -5.85 5.61
N TYR A 96 4.80 -5.29 6.18
CA TYR A 96 5.96 -6.06 6.65
C TYR A 96 5.55 -7.12 7.68
N LYS A 97 4.73 -6.76 8.66
CA LYS A 97 4.28 -7.71 9.68
C LYS A 97 3.46 -8.85 9.08
N VAL A 98 2.51 -8.57 8.18
CA VAL A 98 1.71 -9.60 7.52
C VAL A 98 2.60 -10.51 6.68
N LEU A 99 3.54 -9.95 5.92
CA LEU A 99 4.47 -10.70 5.11
C LEU A 99 5.25 -11.73 5.96
N PHE A 100 5.91 -11.26 7.03
CA PHE A 100 6.75 -12.12 7.86
C PHE A 100 5.95 -13.06 8.77
N GLN A 101 4.87 -12.60 9.38
CA GLN A 101 4.15 -13.37 10.40
C GLN A 101 3.08 -14.29 9.82
N SER A 102 2.50 -13.98 8.67
CA SER A 102 1.47 -14.80 8.05
C SER A 102 2.00 -15.55 6.83
N VAL A 103 2.38 -14.84 5.78
CA VAL A 103 2.72 -15.44 4.48
C VAL A 103 3.98 -16.30 4.59
N GLN A 104 5.08 -15.74 5.07
CA GLN A 104 6.35 -16.45 5.19
C GLN A 104 6.24 -17.66 6.14
N LYS A 105 5.56 -17.51 7.26
CA LYS A 105 5.33 -18.61 8.22
C LYS A 105 4.53 -19.75 7.59
N LYS A 106 3.48 -19.44 6.79
CA LYS A 106 2.69 -20.46 6.07
C LYS A 106 3.55 -21.21 5.04
N VAL A 107 4.38 -20.50 4.28
CA VAL A 107 5.27 -21.08 3.27
C VAL A 107 6.31 -21.99 3.93
N ILE A 108 7.01 -21.51 4.97
CA ILE A 108 8.00 -22.30 5.71
C ILE A 108 7.33 -23.55 6.30
N ARG A 109 6.18 -23.41 6.95
CA ARG A 109 5.47 -24.58 7.50
C ARG A 109 5.13 -25.59 6.40
N LYS A 110 4.67 -25.12 5.23
CA LYS A 110 4.36 -26.00 4.11
C LYS A 110 5.61 -26.75 3.62
N ILE A 111 6.73 -26.08 3.47
CA ILE A 111 8.00 -26.67 3.08
C ILE A 111 8.45 -27.74 4.09
N MET A 112 8.30 -27.47 5.41
CA MET A 112 8.70 -28.40 6.47
C MET A 112 7.79 -29.61 6.59
N THR A 113 6.57 -29.58 6.04
CA THR A 113 5.59 -30.68 6.09
C THR A 113 5.52 -31.51 4.82
N VAL A 114 6.25 -31.14 3.77
CA VAL A 114 6.32 -31.88 2.51
C VAL A 114 7.42 -32.94 2.59
N ASP A 115 7.15 -34.14 2.04
CA ASP A 115 8.14 -35.21 1.98
C ASP A 115 9.43 -34.76 1.30
N TYR A 116 10.55 -35.14 1.89
CA TYR A 116 11.88 -34.77 1.42
C TYR A 116 12.13 -35.15 -0.05
N GLN A 117 11.63 -36.32 -0.48
CA GLN A 117 11.75 -36.77 -1.87
C GLN A 117 11.06 -35.84 -2.86
N ILE A 118 9.88 -35.27 -2.47
CA ILE A 118 9.16 -34.31 -3.29
C ILE A 118 9.93 -32.99 -3.34
N LEU A 119 10.51 -32.58 -2.21
CA LEU A 119 11.24 -31.30 -2.10
C LEU A 119 12.55 -31.33 -2.92
N GLU A 120 13.22 -32.49 -3.00
CA GLU A 120 14.44 -32.66 -3.79
C GLU A 120 14.18 -32.85 -5.28
N SER A 121 12.97 -33.15 -5.70
CA SER A 121 12.61 -33.22 -7.10
C SER A 121 12.82 -31.87 -7.81
N ALA A 122 13.11 -31.90 -9.11
CA ALA A 122 13.26 -30.66 -9.90
C ALA A 122 12.01 -29.77 -9.83
N GLU A 123 10.83 -30.37 -9.76
CA GLU A 123 9.56 -29.67 -9.64
C GLU A 123 9.37 -29.09 -8.23
N GLY A 124 9.71 -29.84 -7.18
CA GLY A 124 9.66 -29.36 -5.79
C GLY A 124 10.58 -28.18 -5.56
N LYS A 125 11.82 -28.22 -6.06
CA LYS A 125 12.77 -27.10 -6.02
C LYS A 125 12.20 -25.87 -6.75
N ARG A 126 11.68 -26.04 -7.95
CA ARG A 126 11.06 -24.94 -8.72
C ARG A 126 9.88 -24.29 -7.99
N LEU A 127 9.02 -25.10 -7.34
CA LEU A 127 7.88 -24.59 -6.56
C LEU A 127 8.34 -23.88 -5.29
N ALA A 128 9.35 -24.41 -4.59
CA ALA A 128 9.93 -23.79 -3.40
C ALA A 128 10.58 -22.43 -3.72
N ASP A 129 11.34 -22.37 -4.82
CA ASP A 129 11.96 -21.14 -5.30
C ASP A 129 10.91 -20.12 -5.76
N GLY A 130 9.89 -20.55 -6.48
CA GLY A 130 8.77 -19.69 -6.87
C GLY A 130 8.01 -19.13 -5.65
N ALA A 131 7.77 -19.97 -4.63
CA ALA A 131 7.16 -19.51 -3.39
C ALA A 131 8.07 -18.52 -2.65
N LYS A 132 9.37 -18.80 -2.55
CA LYS A 132 10.37 -17.90 -1.95
C LYS A 132 10.44 -16.56 -2.68
N TYR A 133 10.40 -16.58 -4.01
CA TYR A 133 10.40 -15.38 -4.83
C TYR A 133 9.14 -14.53 -4.65
N SER A 134 7.97 -15.17 -4.44
CA SER A 134 6.70 -14.46 -4.27
C SER A 134 6.60 -13.62 -2.99
N TYR A 135 7.38 -13.94 -1.95
CA TYR A 135 7.43 -13.17 -0.70
C TYR A 135 8.75 -12.43 -0.48
N SER A 136 9.66 -12.44 -1.45
CA SER A 136 10.89 -11.65 -1.36
C SER A 136 10.56 -10.16 -1.25
N VAL A 137 11.33 -9.45 -0.43
CA VAL A 137 11.09 -8.03 -0.12
C VAL A 137 11.40 -7.12 -1.31
N GLU A 138 12.12 -7.63 -2.30
CA GLU A 138 12.60 -6.87 -3.45
C GLU A 138 11.62 -6.92 -4.62
N TRP A 139 10.79 -5.89 -4.76
CA TRP A 139 10.02 -5.52 -5.98
C TRP A 139 9.12 -6.60 -6.64
N ASN A 140 8.94 -7.76 -6.02
CA ASN A 140 8.24 -8.90 -6.59
C ASN A 140 7.08 -9.37 -5.71
N GLY A 141 6.10 -10.00 -6.34
CA GLY A 141 5.01 -10.69 -5.64
C GLY A 141 4.23 -9.80 -4.67
N TRP A 142 4.28 -10.14 -3.39
CA TRP A 142 3.54 -9.45 -2.34
C TRP A 142 3.86 -7.95 -2.23
N SER A 143 5.14 -7.59 -2.24
CA SER A 143 5.59 -6.19 -2.12
C SER A 143 5.03 -5.34 -3.26
N ARG A 144 5.07 -5.85 -4.49
CA ARG A 144 4.56 -5.11 -5.65
C ARG A 144 3.05 -4.89 -5.61
N ILE A 145 2.30 -5.88 -5.14
CA ILE A 145 0.85 -5.71 -4.96
C ILE A 145 0.58 -4.63 -3.91
N MET A 146 1.37 -4.60 -2.83
CA MET A 146 1.22 -3.62 -1.77
C MET A 146 1.63 -2.20 -2.18
N ASP A 147 2.67 -2.06 -3.00
CA ASP A 147 3.10 -0.76 -3.52
C ASP A 147 2.07 -0.12 -4.45
N MET A 148 1.18 -0.91 -5.06
CA MET A 148 0.05 -0.36 -5.83
C MET A 148 -0.98 0.37 -4.95
N PHE A 149 -0.98 0.15 -3.63
CA PHE A 149 -1.88 0.81 -2.67
C PHE A 149 -1.20 1.97 -1.91
N THR A 150 0.08 2.17 -2.09
CA THR A 150 0.85 3.25 -1.48
C THR A 150 1.32 4.27 -2.48
#